data_2589371b7a59de4c9f4bb103bb393e87
#
_entry.id   2589371b7a59de4c9f4bb103bb393e87
#
_cell.length_a   1.000
_cell.length_b   1.000
_cell.length_c   1.000
_cell.angle_alpha   90.00
_cell.angle_beta   90.00
_cell.angle_gamma   90.00
#
_symmetry.space_group_name_H-M   'P 1'
#
loop_
_entity.id
_entity.type
_entity.pdbx_description
1 polymer ?
#
loop_
_entity_poly.entity_id
_entity_poly.type
_entity_poly.pdbx_seq_one_letter_code
_entity_poly.pdbx_strand_id
1 'polypeptide(L)'
;MAEEINLFEAPEEPSFFIGQVQSDIFDSPDSFYKVLLVSVEDANFDWNESEITVTGSFGDLRDDQTYRFEGKLIDHPKYGRQFQASSYHANQPTSKEGIINFLAGKQFPGVGKKTAEKIVDQLGIHAIDKITADPHILDGLKLREAVRTSLVENLNANQGMDQIIIGLNDLGFGSNLSSAIFDRYGDETLHIISENPYQLVQDIDGISFKRADQVAIKMGIPADDQRRISASIIQSIDDLTMMSGDTYTSAKPLLQGSMRLLSDTNGQPIPTVKVTQQIVEMEKNGTIQYEDKRIYPASLYKAEWQIAENLHRLCQNQDEAKNGKQITTILENLPVKTGIKYDEIQTEAIKTALTSKVMLLTGGPGTGKTTIIKGVVEAFAELHEIALDPNQYKEKAFPILLAAPTGRAAKRMSEATDLPASTIHRLLGLNGREMPTELNAKDLEGSLLIVDEMSMVDTLLFKVLVQS
;
A
#
# COMPACT_ATOMS: atom_id res chain seq x y z
N MET A 1 -16.32 -39.70 15.82
CA MET A 1 -17.76 -39.43 15.82
C MET A 1 -17.91 -38.31 14.78
N ALA A 2 -18.62 -38.62 13.70
CA ALA A 2 -18.90 -37.62 12.65
C ALA A 2 -20.04 -36.72 13.16
N GLU A 3 -19.84 -35.43 13.23
CA GLU A 3 -20.93 -34.48 13.45
C GLU A 3 -21.85 -34.51 12.24
N GLU A 4 -23.12 -34.87 12.47
CA GLU A 4 -24.18 -34.78 11.49
C GLU A 4 -24.38 -33.27 11.14
N ILE A 5 -24.02 -32.88 9.92
CA ILE A 5 -24.36 -31.59 9.36
C ILE A 5 -25.86 -31.56 9.10
N ASN A 6 -26.61 -30.84 9.89
CA ASN A 6 -28.05 -30.67 9.73
C ASN A 6 -28.30 -29.64 8.58
N LEU A 7 -28.63 -30.17 7.40
CA LEU A 7 -28.82 -29.40 6.15
C LEU A 7 -30.11 -28.55 6.11
N PHE A 8 -30.88 -28.48 7.20
CA PHE A 8 -32.19 -27.83 7.27
C PHE A 8 -32.35 -26.82 8.42
N GLU A 9 -31.26 -26.36 9.01
CA GLU A 9 -31.36 -25.18 9.86
C GLU A 9 -31.49 -23.93 8.98
N ALA A 10 -32.58 -23.19 9.18
CA ALA A 10 -32.72 -21.87 8.61
C ALA A 10 -31.52 -21.04 9.07
N PRO A 11 -30.94 -20.14 8.22
CA PRO A 11 -29.85 -19.29 8.66
C PRO A 11 -30.30 -18.55 9.94
N GLU A 12 -29.56 -18.76 11.04
CA GLU A 12 -29.79 -18.04 12.27
C GLU A 12 -29.70 -16.54 11.94
N GLU A 13 -30.74 -15.79 12.32
CA GLU A 13 -30.69 -14.34 12.21
C GLU A 13 -29.45 -13.85 12.98
N PRO A 14 -28.65 -12.94 12.39
CA PRO A 14 -27.45 -12.43 13.07
C PRO A 14 -27.86 -11.80 14.40
N SER A 15 -27.07 -12.06 15.43
CA SER A 15 -27.26 -11.39 16.70
C SER A 15 -27.13 -9.89 16.49
N PHE A 16 -28.03 -9.11 17.09
CA PHE A 16 -27.97 -7.67 17.05
C PHE A 16 -28.29 -7.04 18.41
N PHE A 17 -27.81 -5.84 18.60
CA PHE A 17 -28.28 -5.00 19.68
C PHE A 17 -28.33 -3.53 19.22
N ILE A 18 -29.10 -2.72 19.94
CA ILE A 18 -29.22 -1.30 19.73
C ILE A 18 -28.64 -0.60 20.98
N GLY A 19 -27.81 0.43 20.76
CA GLY A 19 -27.16 1.12 21.83
C GLY A 19 -26.47 2.40 21.41
N GLN A 20 -26.05 3.19 22.41
CA GLN A 20 -25.36 4.46 22.23
C GLN A 20 -23.91 4.34 22.65
N VAL A 21 -22.99 4.85 21.83
CA VAL A 21 -21.56 4.87 22.13
C VAL A 21 -21.30 5.77 23.33
N GLN A 22 -20.63 5.23 24.34
CA GLN A 22 -20.26 5.96 25.55
C GLN A 22 -18.83 6.47 25.49
N SER A 23 -17.92 5.65 24.97
CA SER A 23 -16.52 6.03 24.79
C SER A 23 -15.80 5.08 23.84
N ASP A 24 -14.76 5.59 23.21
CA ASP A 24 -13.76 4.80 22.50
C ASP A 24 -12.73 4.27 23.51
N ILE A 25 -12.72 2.96 23.73
CA ILE A 25 -11.70 2.29 24.56
C ILE A 25 -10.38 2.22 23.79
N PHE A 26 -10.45 1.99 22.50
CA PHE A 26 -9.29 1.93 21.60
C PHE A 26 -9.72 2.35 20.20
N ASP A 27 -8.90 3.22 19.60
CA ASP A 27 -9.00 3.62 18.20
C ASP A 27 -7.64 3.38 17.52
N SER A 28 -7.64 2.60 16.46
CA SER A 28 -6.42 2.28 15.72
C SER A 28 -6.04 3.44 14.79
N PRO A 29 -4.83 4.02 14.92
CA PRO A 29 -4.43 5.12 14.06
C PRO A 29 -4.23 4.73 12.59
N ASP A 30 -4.03 3.45 12.31
CA ASP A 30 -3.70 2.93 10.98
C ASP A 30 -4.83 2.07 10.37
N SER A 31 -6.01 2.02 10.98
CA SER A 31 -7.13 1.20 10.46
C SER A 31 -8.48 1.63 11.05
N PHE A 32 -9.56 1.19 10.44
CA PHE A 32 -10.92 1.42 10.97
C PHE A 32 -11.26 0.58 12.22
N TYR A 33 -10.30 -0.16 12.78
CA TYR A 33 -10.56 -0.99 13.95
C TYR A 33 -10.70 -0.15 15.21
N LYS A 34 -11.87 -0.25 15.85
CA LYS A 34 -12.14 0.39 17.15
C LYS A 34 -12.65 -0.63 18.16
N VAL A 35 -12.43 -0.31 19.43
CA VAL A 35 -13.06 -0.98 20.57
C VAL A 35 -13.87 0.08 21.31
N LEU A 36 -15.17 -0.12 21.34
CA LEU A 36 -16.13 0.84 21.85
C LEU A 36 -16.76 0.32 23.14
N LEU A 37 -17.10 1.20 24.05
CA LEU A 37 -18.04 0.95 25.12
C LEU A 37 -19.39 1.50 24.71
N VAL A 38 -20.41 0.64 24.66
CA VAL A 38 -21.74 0.99 24.16
C VAL A 38 -22.79 0.66 25.24
N SER A 39 -23.67 1.59 25.57
CA SER A 39 -24.83 1.31 26.40
C SER A 39 -25.87 0.50 25.61
N VAL A 40 -26.46 -0.53 26.21
CA VAL A 40 -27.43 -1.40 25.56
C VAL A 40 -28.85 -0.89 25.87
N GLU A 41 -29.60 -0.59 24.78
CA GLU A 41 -31.01 -0.21 24.90
C GLU A 41 -31.94 -1.39 24.59
N ASP A 42 -31.58 -2.21 23.57
CA ASP A 42 -32.33 -3.39 23.15
C ASP A 42 -31.37 -4.43 22.52
N ALA A 43 -31.67 -5.73 22.66
CA ALA A 43 -30.87 -6.80 22.09
C ALA A 43 -31.73 -8.05 21.80
N ASN A 44 -31.38 -8.79 20.73
CA ASN A 44 -32.03 -10.06 20.43
C ASN A 44 -31.36 -11.29 21.08
N PHE A 45 -30.43 -11.05 22.02
CA PHE A 45 -29.72 -12.08 22.80
C PHE A 45 -29.72 -11.76 24.29
N ASP A 46 -29.47 -12.76 25.15
CA ASP A 46 -29.41 -12.57 26.59
C ASP A 46 -28.19 -11.73 27.00
N TRP A 47 -28.49 -10.50 27.44
CA TRP A 47 -27.52 -9.56 28.00
C TRP A 47 -28.09 -8.89 29.21
N ASN A 48 -27.40 -8.99 30.35
CA ASN A 48 -27.93 -8.49 31.64
C ASN A 48 -27.19 -7.25 32.15
N GLU A 49 -26.16 -6.77 31.45
CA GLU A 49 -25.40 -5.59 31.81
C GLU A 49 -25.90 -4.36 31.03
N SER A 50 -25.73 -3.18 31.62
CA SER A 50 -26.14 -1.92 30.98
C SER A 50 -25.24 -1.49 29.81
N GLU A 51 -24.04 -2.05 29.72
CA GLU A 51 -23.01 -1.71 28.74
C GLU A 51 -22.42 -2.96 28.15
N ILE A 52 -21.92 -2.86 26.88
CA ILE A 52 -21.26 -3.93 26.18
C ILE A 52 -20.00 -3.38 25.48
N THR A 53 -18.93 -4.17 25.51
CA THR A 53 -17.74 -3.85 24.72
C THR A 53 -17.95 -4.36 23.29
N VAL A 54 -17.83 -3.46 22.34
CA VAL A 54 -18.00 -3.74 20.89
C VAL A 54 -16.68 -3.61 20.17
N THR A 55 -16.35 -4.58 19.35
CA THR A 55 -15.14 -4.58 18.52
C THR A 55 -15.51 -4.70 17.05
N GLY A 56 -14.84 -3.96 16.17
CA GLY A 56 -15.15 -4.04 14.74
C GLY A 56 -14.46 -2.94 13.94
N SER A 57 -14.87 -2.82 12.68
CA SER A 57 -14.47 -1.72 11.80
C SER A 57 -15.56 -0.67 11.83
N PHE A 58 -15.20 0.54 12.25
CA PHE A 58 -16.15 1.63 12.40
C PHE A 58 -15.57 2.91 11.79
N GLY A 59 -16.45 3.74 11.21
CA GLY A 59 -16.15 5.12 10.88
C GLY A 59 -16.13 6.01 12.11
N ASP A 60 -16.43 7.28 11.92
CA ASP A 60 -16.55 8.23 13.00
C ASP A 60 -17.95 8.11 13.66
N LEU A 61 -18.04 7.26 14.67
CA LEU A 61 -19.24 7.09 15.46
C LEU A 61 -19.39 8.26 16.45
N ARG A 62 -20.64 8.62 16.73
CA ARG A 62 -20.97 9.75 17.61
C ARG A 62 -21.52 9.28 18.93
N ASP A 63 -21.08 9.94 19.98
CA ASP A 63 -21.51 9.66 21.36
C ASP A 63 -22.99 10.02 21.65
N ASP A 64 -23.60 10.86 20.79
CA ASP A 64 -24.99 11.34 20.93
C ASP A 64 -25.98 10.60 20.03
N GLN A 65 -25.54 9.54 19.34
CA GLN A 65 -26.34 8.77 18.41
C GLN A 65 -26.48 7.31 18.80
N THR A 66 -27.67 6.77 18.63
CA THR A 66 -27.96 5.35 18.81
C THR A 66 -27.65 4.58 17.52
N TYR A 67 -27.00 3.44 17.65
CA TYR A 67 -26.66 2.55 16.54
C TYR A 67 -27.24 1.17 16.75
N ARG A 68 -27.61 0.50 15.67
CA ARG A 68 -27.86 -0.93 15.62
C ARG A 68 -26.57 -1.62 15.18
N PHE A 69 -26.03 -2.48 16.01
CA PHE A 69 -24.87 -3.30 15.72
C PHE A 69 -25.31 -4.73 15.42
N GLU A 70 -24.81 -5.31 14.34
CA GLU A 70 -25.06 -6.69 13.95
C GLU A 70 -23.75 -7.48 13.97
N GLY A 71 -23.77 -8.71 14.47
CA GLY A 71 -22.53 -9.48 14.61
C GLY A 71 -22.68 -10.72 15.46
N LYS A 72 -21.66 -11.00 16.28
CA LYS A 72 -21.59 -12.18 17.14
C LYS A 72 -21.07 -11.83 18.52
N LEU A 73 -21.65 -12.46 19.53
CA LEU A 73 -21.10 -12.43 20.88
C LEU A 73 -19.93 -13.40 20.95
N ILE A 74 -18.78 -12.93 21.43
CA ILE A 74 -17.55 -13.72 21.57
C ILE A 74 -17.03 -13.66 22.99
N ASP A 75 -16.37 -14.72 23.44
CA ASP A 75 -15.68 -14.79 24.73
C ASP A 75 -14.16 -14.61 24.48
N HIS A 76 -13.65 -13.41 24.78
CA HIS A 76 -12.24 -13.14 24.59
C HIS A 76 -11.44 -13.58 25.84
N PRO A 77 -10.34 -14.39 25.69
CA PRO A 77 -9.64 -14.99 26.83
C PRO A 77 -9.10 -14.02 27.87
N LYS A 78 -8.82 -12.78 27.45
CA LYS A 78 -8.24 -11.73 28.32
C LYS A 78 -9.25 -10.65 28.73
N TYR A 79 -10.23 -10.35 27.86
CA TYR A 79 -11.10 -9.19 28.01
C TYR A 79 -12.57 -9.55 28.26
N GLY A 80 -12.88 -10.86 28.42
CA GLY A 80 -14.24 -11.33 28.69
C GLY A 80 -15.17 -11.27 27.47
N ARG A 81 -16.48 -11.23 27.76
CA ARG A 81 -17.52 -11.23 26.72
C ARG A 81 -17.54 -9.90 25.98
N GLN A 82 -17.47 -9.98 24.65
CA GLN A 82 -17.46 -8.83 23.74
C GLN A 82 -18.40 -9.11 22.57
N PHE A 83 -18.93 -8.05 21.98
CA PHE A 83 -19.69 -8.15 20.74
C PHE A 83 -18.78 -7.80 19.55
N GLN A 84 -18.52 -8.77 18.69
CA GLN A 84 -17.79 -8.55 17.45
C GLN A 84 -18.79 -8.14 16.37
N ALA A 85 -18.84 -6.83 16.09
CA ALA A 85 -19.70 -6.29 15.06
C ALA A 85 -19.14 -6.59 13.67
N SER A 86 -19.99 -7.08 12.79
CA SER A 86 -19.74 -7.24 11.36
C SER A 86 -20.32 -6.08 10.56
N SER A 87 -21.41 -5.49 11.02
CA SER A 87 -22.02 -4.31 10.45
C SER A 87 -22.61 -3.41 11.54
N TYR A 88 -22.85 -2.16 11.21
CA TYR A 88 -23.54 -1.21 12.07
C TYR A 88 -24.35 -0.23 11.22
N HIS A 89 -25.44 0.24 11.76
CA HIS A 89 -26.29 1.24 11.13
C HIS A 89 -26.68 2.29 12.15
N ALA A 90 -26.58 3.55 11.75
CA ALA A 90 -27.14 4.60 12.58
C ALA A 90 -28.65 4.35 12.77
N ASN A 91 -29.06 4.16 14.00
CA ASN A 91 -30.48 4.08 14.30
C ASN A 91 -31.01 5.51 14.21
N GLN A 92 -31.64 5.85 13.07
CA GLN A 92 -32.15 7.20 12.86
C GLN A 92 -33.16 7.51 13.96
N PRO A 93 -33.04 8.69 14.59
CA PRO A 93 -33.98 9.05 15.63
C PRO A 93 -35.41 9.05 15.03
N THR A 94 -36.26 8.19 15.53
CA THR A 94 -37.65 8.08 15.09
C THR A 94 -38.57 9.09 15.75
N SER A 95 -38.07 9.76 16.80
CA SER A 95 -38.82 10.81 17.48
C SER A 95 -38.54 12.20 16.93
N LYS A 96 -39.54 13.04 16.88
CA LYS A 96 -39.43 14.45 16.45
C LYS A 96 -38.29 15.18 17.16
N GLU A 97 -38.19 14.97 18.48
CA GLU A 97 -37.22 15.62 19.35
C GLU A 97 -35.77 15.11 19.09
N GLY A 98 -35.61 13.80 18.82
CA GLY A 98 -34.36 13.19 18.42
C GLY A 98 -33.83 13.76 17.13
N ILE A 99 -34.68 13.90 16.11
CA ILE A 99 -34.29 14.47 14.80
C ILE A 99 -33.89 15.96 14.90
N ILE A 100 -34.60 16.72 15.77
CA ILE A 100 -34.26 18.12 16.06
C ILE A 100 -32.86 18.19 16.71
N ASN A 101 -32.58 17.37 17.69
CA ASN A 101 -31.29 17.32 18.36
C ASN A 101 -30.16 16.87 17.42
N PHE A 102 -30.43 15.89 16.58
CA PHE A 102 -29.51 15.42 15.54
C PHE A 102 -29.13 16.54 14.57
N LEU A 103 -30.11 17.23 13.99
CA LEU A 103 -29.87 18.31 13.04
C LEU A 103 -29.24 19.56 13.69
N ALA A 104 -29.44 19.76 15.01
CA ALA A 104 -28.81 20.83 15.76
C ALA A 104 -27.41 20.50 16.28
N GLY A 105 -26.88 19.31 15.98
CA GLY A 105 -25.56 18.84 16.39
C GLY A 105 -24.41 19.63 15.79
N LYS A 106 -23.20 19.49 16.36
CA LYS A 106 -21.98 20.20 15.94
C LYS A 106 -21.58 19.94 14.50
N GLN A 107 -21.99 18.81 13.92
CA GLN A 107 -21.74 18.38 12.54
C GLN A 107 -22.45 19.23 11.49
N PHE A 108 -23.48 19.99 11.88
CA PHE A 108 -24.19 20.86 10.95
C PHE A 108 -23.99 22.34 11.32
N PRO A 109 -22.82 22.94 10.98
CA PRO A 109 -22.51 24.30 11.32
C PRO A 109 -23.59 25.27 10.79
N GLY A 110 -24.13 26.09 11.68
CA GLY A 110 -25.20 27.04 11.32
C GLY A 110 -26.62 26.50 11.44
N VAL A 111 -26.82 25.23 11.72
CA VAL A 111 -28.13 24.64 12.04
C VAL A 111 -28.29 24.63 13.55
N GLY A 112 -28.81 25.72 14.11
CA GLY A 112 -29.19 25.75 15.54
C GLY A 112 -30.55 25.10 15.81
N LYS A 113 -30.90 24.88 17.08
CA LYS A 113 -32.14 24.21 17.51
C LYS A 113 -33.40 24.75 16.80
N LYS A 114 -33.54 26.07 16.71
CA LYS A 114 -34.68 26.72 16.01
C LYS A 114 -34.73 26.43 14.52
N THR A 115 -33.57 26.26 13.88
CA THR A 115 -33.49 25.90 12.45
C THR A 115 -33.85 24.45 12.27
N ALA A 116 -33.37 23.57 13.13
CA ALA A 116 -33.70 22.15 13.16
C ALA A 116 -35.21 21.92 13.40
N GLU A 117 -35.81 22.62 14.39
CA GLU A 117 -37.24 22.60 14.63
C GLU A 117 -38.03 22.95 13.36
N LYS A 118 -37.65 24.02 12.69
CA LYS A 118 -38.32 24.47 11.47
C LYS A 118 -38.21 23.44 10.35
N ILE A 119 -37.07 22.75 10.18
CA ILE A 119 -36.84 21.69 9.18
C ILE A 119 -37.79 20.52 9.51
N VAL A 120 -37.81 20.07 10.77
CA VAL A 120 -38.59 18.91 11.20
C VAL A 120 -40.09 19.21 11.19
N ASP A 121 -40.51 20.44 11.51
CA ASP A 121 -41.92 20.86 11.43
C ASP A 121 -42.46 20.81 10.01
N GLN A 122 -41.66 21.09 9.00
CA GLN A 122 -42.08 21.07 7.58
C GLN A 122 -41.92 19.70 6.93
N LEU A 123 -40.85 18.98 7.25
CA LEU A 123 -40.52 17.72 6.57
C LEU A 123 -40.98 16.48 7.36
N GLY A 124 -41.32 16.62 8.62
CA GLY A 124 -41.76 15.54 9.50
C GLY A 124 -40.62 14.68 10.02
N ILE A 125 -40.96 13.50 10.56
CA ILE A 125 -40.01 12.53 11.13
C ILE A 125 -39.13 11.86 10.09
N HIS A 126 -39.37 12.03 8.81
CA HIS A 126 -38.55 11.57 7.70
C HIS A 126 -37.76 12.72 7.05
N ALA A 127 -37.45 13.77 7.82
CA ALA A 127 -36.74 14.95 7.31
C ALA A 127 -35.37 14.60 6.72
N ILE A 128 -34.61 13.74 7.40
CA ILE A 128 -33.27 13.33 6.97
C ILE A 128 -33.34 12.58 5.62
N ASP A 129 -34.19 11.56 5.52
CA ASP A 129 -34.37 10.77 4.29
C ASP A 129 -34.79 11.62 3.12
N LYS A 130 -35.71 12.56 3.36
CA LYS A 130 -36.21 13.46 2.32
C LYS A 130 -35.14 14.44 1.82
N ILE A 131 -34.30 14.97 2.73
CA ILE A 131 -33.20 15.88 2.36
C ILE A 131 -32.12 15.13 1.58
N THR A 132 -31.81 13.90 1.97
CA THR A 132 -30.82 13.06 1.27
C THR A 132 -31.34 12.66 -0.11
N ALA A 133 -32.61 12.29 -0.25
CA ALA A 133 -33.20 11.90 -1.53
C ALA A 133 -33.37 13.08 -2.50
N ASP A 134 -33.72 14.26 -2.00
CA ASP A 134 -33.88 15.47 -2.79
C ASP A 134 -33.46 16.72 -1.99
N PRO A 135 -32.20 17.18 -2.13
CA PRO A 135 -31.70 18.37 -1.45
C PRO A 135 -32.49 19.65 -1.76
N HIS A 136 -33.19 19.73 -2.90
CA HIS A 136 -34.01 20.90 -3.30
C HIS A 136 -35.20 21.09 -2.38
N ILE A 137 -35.60 20.11 -1.60
CA ILE A 137 -36.69 20.24 -0.64
C ILE A 137 -36.43 21.34 0.41
N LEU A 138 -35.12 21.67 0.61
CA LEU A 138 -34.68 22.74 1.51
C LEU A 138 -34.90 24.16 0.93
N ASP A 139 -35.15 24.31 -0.36
CA ASP A 139 -35.34 25.60 -1.05
C ASP A 139 -36.56 26.36 -0.47
N GLY A 140 -37.59 25.63 -0.06
CA GLY A 140 -38.78 26.18 0.58
C GLY A 140 -38.58 26.69 2.01
N LEU A 141 -37.48 26.36 2.67
CA LEU A 141 -37.25 26.61 4.10
C LEU A 141 -36.63 27.97 4.42
N LYS A 142 -36.29 28.78 3.41
CA LYS A 142 -35.60 30.09 3.57
C LYS A 142 -34.34 30.00 4.46
N LEU A 143 -33.55 28.93 4.29
CA LEU A 143 -32.25 28.79 4.94
C LEU A 143 -31.19 29.58 4.16
N ARG A 144 -30.13 30.02 4.85
CA ARG A 144 -28.97 30.62 4.19
C ARG A 144 -28.32 29.56 3.30
N GLU A 145 -27.86 29.94 2.12
CA GLU A 145 -27.26 29.02 1.14
C GLU A 145 -26.11 28.21 1.74
N ALA A 146 -25.19 28.88 2.46
CA ALA A 146 -24.09 28.21 3.17
C ALA A 146 -24.53 27.14 4.18
N VAL A 147 -25.66 27.38 4.89
CA VAL A 147 -26.21 26.41 5.85
C VAL A 147 -26.83 25.22 5.12
N ARG A 148 -27.52 25.48 4.01
CA ARG A 148 -28.12 24.45 3.18
C ARG A 148 -27.06 23.54 2.55
N THR A 149 -26.03 24.14 1.94
CA THR A 149 -24.91 23.42 1.34
C THR A 149 -24.20 22.58 2.39
N SER A 150 -23.81 23.17 3.50
CA SER A 150 -23.16 22.45 4.60
C SER A 150 -24.01 21.32 5.17
N LEU A 151 -25.32 21.50 5.30
CA LEU A 151 -26.25 20.45 5.78
C LEU A 151 -26.27 19.26 4.80
N VAL A 152 -26.40 19.52 3.51
CA VAL A 152 -26.45 18.47 2.48
C VAL A 152 -25.11 17.75 2.36
N GLU A 153 -23.99 18.50 2.30
CA GLU A 153 -22.66 17.93 2.24
C GLU A 153 -22.34 17.03 3.43
N ASN A 154 -22.64 17.47 4.65
CA ASN A 154 -22.37 16.68 5.86
C ASN A 154 -23.34 15.48 6.03
N LEU A 155 -24.58 15.56 5.56
CA LEU A 155 -25.46 14.39 5.52
C LEU A 155 -24.94 13.34 4.53
N ASN A 156 -24.50 13.75 3.36
CA ASN A 156 -24.00 12.84 2.32
C ASN A 156 -22.63 12.25 2.67
N ALA A 157 -21.68 13.05 3.17
CA ALA A 157 -20.34 12.60 3.49
C ALA A 157 -20.32 11.51 4.59
N ASN A 158 -21.13 11.67 5.62
CA ASN A 158 -21.19 10.68 6.70
C ASN A 158 -21.87 9.36 6.28
N GLN A 159 -22.85 9.42 5.38
CA GLN A 159 -23.48 8.20 4.86
C GLN A 159 -22.58 7.46 3.87
N GLY A 160 -21.76 8.20 3.10
CA GLY A 160 -20.86 7.60 2.11
C GLY A 160 -19.78 6.72 2.76
N MET A 161 -19.06 7.23 3.75
CA MET A 161 -17.99 6.49 4.43
C MET A 161 -18.51 5.26 5.17
N ASP A 162 -19.62 5.41 5.93
CA ASP A 162 -20.23 4.28 6.64
C ASP A 162 -20.69 3.19 5.67
N GLN A 163 -21.30 3.55 4.54
CA GLN A 163 -21.71 2.59 3.52
C GLN A 163 -20.52 1.86 2.89
N ILE A 164 -19.40 2.55 2.68
CA ILE A 164 -18.18 1.93 2.15
C ILE A 164 -17.62 0.93 3.17
N ILE A 165 -17.51 1.31 4.44
CA ILE A 165 -17.00 0.42 5.50
C ILE A 165 -17.91 -0.81 5.66
N ILE A 166 -19.22 -0.62 5.68
CA ILE A 166 -20.20 -1.72 5.76
C ILE A 166 -20.06 -2.61 4.53
N GLY A 167 -20.03 -2.05 3.34
CA GLY A 167 -19.88 -2.81 2.10
C GLY A 167 -18.57 -3.61 2.04
N LEU A 168 -17.47 -3.05 2.52
CA LEU A 168 -16.18 -3.76 2.61
C LEU A 168 -16.23 -4.90 3.65
N ASN A 169 -16.90 -4.68 4.79
CA ASN A 169 -17.09 -5.72 5.80
C ASN A 169 -17.96 -6.87 5.27
N ASP A 170 -19.05 -6.56 4.55
CA ASP A 170 -19.92 -7.55 3.91
C ASP A 170 -19.18 -8.38 2.85
N LEU A 171 -18.24 -7.75 2.15
CA LEU A 171 -17.35 -8.45 1.21
C LEU A 171 -16.29 -9.30 1.93
N GLY A 172 -16.12 -9.12 3.25
CA GLY A 172 -15.22 -9.91 4.10
C GLY A 172 -13.82 -9.31 4.27
N PHE A 173 -13.65 -8.01 4.00
CA PHE A 173 -12.41 -7.32 4.30
C PHE A 173 -12.36 -6.96 5.79
N GLY A 174 -11.23 -7.21 6.44
CA GLY A 174 -11.02 -6.76 7.82
C GLY A 174 -10.52 -5.30 7.84
N SER A 175 -10.55 -4.69 9.03
CA SER A 175 -10.30 -3.25 9.25
C SER A 175 -9.08 -2.69 8.57
N ASN A 176 -7.93 -3.39 8.63
CA ASN A 176 -6.68 -2.93 8.02
C ASN A 176 -6.77 -2.88 6.48
N LEU A 177 -7.38 -3.90 5.87
CA LEU A 177 -7.55 -3.93 4.42
C LEU A 177 -8.63 -2.95 3.97
N SER A 178 -9.70 -2.80 4.74
CA SER A 178 -10.75 -1.81 4.45
C SER A 178 -10.19 -0.39 4.46
N SER A 179 -9.30 -0.07 5.43
CA SER A 179 -8.61 1.22 5.45
C SER A 179 -7.72 1.41 4.24
N ALA A 180 -6.85 0.43 3.93
CA ALA A 180 -5.96 0.51 2.78
C ALA A 180 -6.71 0.65 1.44
N ILE A 181 -7.85 -0.04 1.29
CA ILE A 181 -8.71 0.07 0.11
C ILE A 181 -9.34 1.47 0.03
N PHE A 182 -9.86 1.97 1.15
CA PHE A 182 -10.45 3.31 1.22
C PHE A 182 -9.41 4.41 0.97
N ASP A 183 -8.23 4.31 1.57
CA ASP A 183 -7.12 5.25 1.35
C ASP A 183 -6.72 5.32 -0.12
N ARG A 184 -6.86 4.21 -0.85
CA ARG A 184 -6.52 4.13 -2.27
C ARG A 184 -7.59 4.69 -3.19
N TYR A 185 -8.87 4.43 -2.90
CA TYR A 185 -9.97 4.70 -3.83
C TYR A 185 -10.98 5.73 -3.32
N GLY A 186 -10.94 6.09 -2.03
CA GLY A 186 -11.88 7.04 -1.44
C GLY A 186 -13.34 6.64 -1.67
N ASP A 187 -14.15 7.61 -2.07
CA ASP A 187 -15.58 7.44 -2.31
C ASP A 187 -15.90 6.49 -3.48
N GLU A 188 -14.96 6.27 -4.41
CA GLU A 188 -15.13 5.37 -5.56
C GLU A 188 -14.93 3.89 -5.21
N THR A 189 -14.60 3.56 -3.96
CA THR A 189 -14.25 2.21 -3.50
C THR A 189 -15.24 1.15 -3.96
N LEU A 190 -16.52 1.29 -3.61
CA LEU A 190 -17.55 0.29 -3.94
C LEU A 190 -17.83 0.20 -5.43
N HIS A 191 -17.73 1.32 -6.14
CA HIS A 191 -17.89 1.36 -7.58
C HIS A 191 -16.79 0.57 -8.29
N ILE A 192 -15.52 0.83 -7.94
CA ILE A 192 -14.36 0.12 -8.51
C ILE A 192 -14.44 -1.38 -8.23
N ILE A 193 -14.77 -1.78 -7.00
CA ILE A 193 -14.93 -3.19 -6.65
C ILE A 193 -16.08 -3.83 -7.45
N SER A 194 -17.19 -3.11 -7.63
CA SER A 194 -18.34 -3.60 -8.40
C SER A 194 -18.01 -3.80 -9.87
N GLU A 195 -17.20 -2.94 -10.46
CA GLU A 195 -16.74 -3.09 -11.84
C GLU A 195 -15.71 -4.21 -11.99
N ASN A 196 -14.69 -4.23 -11.11
CA ASN A 196 -13.63 -5.22 -11.18
C ASN A 196 -12.97 -5.52 -9.81
N PRO A 197 -13.45 -6.52 -9.04
CA PRO A 197 -12.88 -6.85 -7.75
C PRO A 197 -11.42 -7.34 -7.83
N TYR A 198 -10.96 -7.79 -9.00
CA TYR A 198 -9.58 -8.24 -9.20
C TYR A 198 -8.58 -7.08 -9.32
N GLN A 199 -9.04 -5.85 -9.50
CA GLN A 199 -8.16 -4.68 -9.46
C GLN A 199 -7.49 -4.52 -8.09
N LEU A 200 -8.17 -4.94 -7.03
CA LEU A 200 -7.62 -4.96 -5.67
C LEU A 200 -6.31 -5.76 -5.55
N VAL A 201 -6.11 -6.80 -6.36
CA VAL A 201 -4.89 -7.62 -6.34
C VAL A 201 -3.66 -6.82 -6.80
N GLN A 202 -3.87 -5.89 -7.73
CA GLN A 202 -2.79 -5.07 -8.30
C GLN A 202 -2.52 -3.81 -7.47
N ASP A 203 -3.55 -3.24 -6.85
CA ASP A 203 -3.50 -1.91 -6.26
C ASP A 203 -3.33 -1.93 -4.74
N ILE A 204 -3.60 -3.07 -4.07
CA ILE A 204 -3.60 -3.16 -2.59
C ILE A 204 -2.70 -4.30 -2.12
N ASP A 205 -1.64 -3.95 -1.41
CA ASP A 205 -0.75 -4.93 -0.80
C ASP A 205 -1.50 -5.85 0.19
N GLY A 206 -1.24 -7.16 0.10
CA GLY A 206 -1.87 -8.15 0.97
C GLY A 206 -3.23 -8.68 0.49
N ILE A 207 -3.73 -8.24 -0.66
CA ILE A 207 -4.90 -8.85 -1.32
C ILE A 207 -4.43 -9.83 -2.39
N SER A 208 -4.56 -11.14 -2.11
CA SER A 208 -4.24 -12.20 -3.07
C SER A 208 -5.39 -12.45 -4.05
N PHE A 209 -5.07 -13.07 -5.20
CA PHE A 209 -6.07 -13.54 -6.16
C PHE A 209 -7.22 -14.31 -5.48
N LYS A 210 -6.91 -15.24 -4.57
CA LYS A 210 -7.92 -16.07 -3.86
C LYS A 210 -8.92 -15.19 -3.10
N ARG A 211 -8.48 -14.12 -2.49
CA ARG A 211 -9.35 -13.22 -1.73
C ARG A 211 -10.25 -12.39 -2.64
N ALA A 212 -9.70 -11.83 -3.70
CA ALA A 212 -10.48 -11.11 -4.73
C ALA A 212 -11.47 -12.06 -5.43
N ASP A 213 -11.10 -13.31 -5.67
CA ASP A 213 -11.95 -14.33 -6.26
C ASP A 213 -13.15 -14.69 -5.37
N GLN A 214 -12.96 -14.75 -4.05
CA GLN A 214 -14.07 -14.93 -3.09
C GLN A 214 -15.07 -13.77 -3.16
N VAL A 215 -14.58 -12.53 -3.29
CA VAL A 215 -15.43 -11.35 -3.48
C VAL A 215 -16.18 -11.45 -4.80
N ALA A 216 -15.49 -11.76 -5.88
CA ALA A 216 -16.07 -11.93 -7.21
C ALA A 216 -17.20 -12.99 -7.25
N ILE A 217 -17.00 -14.11 -6.55
CA ILE A 217 -18.00 -15.16 -6.42
C ILE A 217 -19.25 -14.65 -5.69
N LYS A 218 -19.08 -13.94 -4.57
CA LYS A 218 -20.20 -13.33 -3.84
C LYS A 218 -20.98 -12.35 -4.71
N MET A 219 -20.29 -11.64 -5.61
CA MET A 219 -20.89 -10.71 -6.56
C MET A 219 -21.50 -11.40 -7.79
N GLY A 220 -21.42 -12.74 -7.89
CA GLY A 220 -21.98 -13.50 -9.00
C GLY A 220 -21.19 -13.41 -10.31
N ILE A 221 -19.90 -13.06 -10.26
CA ILE A 221 -19.05 -13.02 -11.45
C ILE A 221 -18.81 -14.45 -11.95
N PRO A 222 -19.03 -14.73 -13.26
CA PRO A 222 -18.87 -16.07 -13.82
C PRO A 222 -17.45 -16.61 -13.67
N ALA A 223 -17.32 -17.93 -13.53
CA ALA A 223 -16.04 -18.59 -13.36
C ALA A 223 -15.08 -18.40 -14.55
N ASP A 224 -15.60 -18.18 -15.75
CA ASP A 224 -14.87 -17.95 -17.00
C ASP A 224 -14.80 -16.47 -17.44
N ASP A 225 -15.07 -15.54 -16.51
CA ASP A 225 -14.95 -14.10 -16.76
C ASP A 225 -13.52 -13.73 -17.12
N GLN A 226 -13.36 -12.85 -18.10
CA GLN A 226 -12.05 -12.41 -18.58
C GLN A 226 -11.22 -11.71 -17.49
N ARG A 227 -11.85 -10.95 -16.59
CA ARG A 227 -11.20 -10.28 -15.46
C ARG A 227 -10.58 -11.30 -14.52
N ARG A 228 -11.30 -12.40 -14.23
CA ARG A 228 -10.82 -13.52 -13.42
C ARG A 228 -9.61 -14.19 -14.05
N ILE A 229 -9.69 -14.51 -15.35
CA ILE A 229 -8.59 -15.14 -16.08
C ILE A 229 -7.36 -14.22 -16.11
N SER A 230 -7.54 -12.94 -16.40
CA SER A 230 -6.44 -11.94 -16.39
C SER A 230 -5.75 -11.87 -15.03
N ALA A 231 -6.51 -11.76 -13.95
CA ALA A 231 -5.96 -11.69 -12.61
C ALA A 231 -5.18 -12.95 -12.22
N SER A 232 -5.65 -14.14 -12.65
CA SER A 232 -4.92 -15.40 -12.43
C SER A 232 -3.58 -15.44 -13.18
N ILE A 233 -3.53 -14.84 -14.37
CA ILE A 233 -2.30 -14.74 -15.18
C ILE A 233 -1.31 -13.80 -14.49
N ILE A 234 -1.76 -12.61 -14.07
CA ILE A 234 -0.91 -11.63 -13.36
C ILE A 234 -0.34 -12.25 -12.08
N GLN A 235 -1.19 -12.79 -11.22
CA GLN A 235 -0.75 -13.45 -9.98
C GLN A 235 0.26 -14.58 -10.26
N SER A 236 0.04 -15.37 -11.32
CA SER A 236 0.95 -16.45 -11.66
C SER A 236 2.30 -15.95 -12.18
N ILE A 237 2.35 -14.84 -12.91
CA ILE A 237 3.61 -14.22 -13.33
C ILE A 237 4.36 -13.71 -12.10
N ASP A 238 3.68 -12.99 -11.21
CA ASP A 238 4.28 -12.43 -10.00
C ASP A 238 4.82 -13.53 -9.07
N ASP A 239 4.04 -14.58 -8.83
CA ASP A 239 4.47 -15.73 -8.03
C ASP A 239 5.72 -16.41 -8.64
N LEU A 240 5.72 -16.63 -9.95
CA LEU A 240 6.82 -17.30 -10.64
C LEU A 240 8.09 -16.44 -10.67
N THR A 241 7.98 -15.16 -10.95
CA THR A 241 9.11 -14.22 -10.93
C THR A 241 9.69 -14.04 -9.53
N MET A 242 8.82 -13.94 -8.51
CA MET A 242 9.25 -13.85 -7.12
C MET A 242 9.95 -15.13 -6.65
N MET A 243 9.46 -16.30 -7.03
CA MET A 243 10.07 -17.60 -6.66
C MET A 243 11.42 -17.84 -7.33
N SER A 244 11.58 -17.45 -8.59
CA SER A 244 12.83 -17.66 -9.34
C SER A 244 13.85 -16.52 -9.16
N GLY A 245 13.40 -15.32 -8.79
CA GLY A 245 14.20 -14.10 -8.78
C GLY A 245 14.43 -13.53 -10.18
N ASP A 246 13.69 -14.01 -11.18
CA ASP A 246 13.75 -13.53 -12.56
C ASP A 246 12.73 -12.39 -12.78
N THR A 247 12.92 -11.61 -13.84
CA THR A 247 11.96 -10.58 -14.26
C THR A 247 10.92 -11.10 -15.25
N TYR A 248 10.98 -12.36 -15.64
CA TYR A 248 10.13 -13.00 -16.64
C TYR A 248 9.82 -14.45 -16.28
N THR A 249 8.85 -15.00 -16.98
CA THR A 249 8.55 -16.44 -16.98
C THR A 249 8.42 -16.96 -18.41
N SER A 250 8.20 -18.27 -18.56
CA SER A 250 7.90 -18.88 -19.86
C SER A 250 6.45 -19.36 -19.93
N ALA A 251 5.94 -19.60 -21.15
CA ALA A 251 4.54 -19.89 -21.40
C ALA A 251 4.00 -21.12 -20.62
N LYS A 252 4.81 -22.19 -20.52
CA LYS A 252 4.35 -23.43 -19.88
C LYS A 252 4.15 -23.31 -18.37
N PRO A 253 5.10 -22.81 -17.56
CA PRO A 253 4.87 -22.55 -16.12
C PRO A 253 3.74 -21.57 -15.89
N LEU A 254 3.65 -20.49 -16.67
CA LEU A 254 2.59 -19.50 -16.57
C LEU A 254 1.21 -20.15 -16.75
N LEU A 255 1.03 -20.92 -17.83
CA LEU A 255 -0.23 -21.58 -18.10
C LEU A 255 -0.62 -22.55 -16.98
N GLN A 256 0.35 -23.33 -16.47
CA GLN A 256 0.12 -24.26 -15.36
C GLN A 256 -0.25 -23.52 -14.05
N GLY A 257 0.43 -22.42 -13.74
CA GLY A 257 0.14 -21.61 -12.57
C GLY A 257 -1.26 -20.99 -12.62
N SER A 258 -1.60 -20.36 -13.75
CA SER A 258 -2.92 -19.75 -13.95
C SER A 258 -4.04 -20.79 -13.89
N MET A 259 -3.87 -21.95 -14.54
CA MET A 259 -4.85 -23.03 -14.50
C MET A 259 -5.04 -23.58 -13.08
N ARG A 260 -4.00 -23.65 -12.26
CA ARG A 260 -4.11 -24.07 -10.85
C ARG A 260 -4.93 -23.09 -10.04
N LEU A 261 -4.66 -21.77 -10.15
CA LEU A 261 -5.43 -20.73 -9.46
C LEU A 261 -6.91 -20.77 -9.86
N LEU A 262 -7.20 -20.98 -11.13
CA LEU A 262 -8.55 -21.03 -11.67
C LEU A 262 -9.33 -22.31 -11.27
N SER A 263 -8.65 -23.42 -10.98
CA SER A 263 -9.28 -24.69 -10.59
C SER A 263 -9.63 -24.76 -9.11
N ASP A 264 -8.95 -24.01 -8.24
CA ASP A 264 -9.12 -24.13 -6.78
C ASP A 264 -10.45 -23.60 -6.24
N THR A 265 -11.23 -22.86 -7.02
CA THR A 265 -12.35 -22.08 -6.46
C THR A 265 -13.75 -22.48 -6.87
N ASN A 266 -14.05 -23.22 -7.93
CA ASN A 266 -15.47 -23.53 -8.27
C ASN A 266 -15.76 -24.69 -9.23
N GLY A 267 -14.95 -25.73 -9.23
CA GLY A 267 -15.37 -27.05 -9.76
C GLY A 267 -15.61 -27.19 -11.28
N GLN A 268 -15.66 -26.13 -12.07
CA GLN A 268 -15.72 -26.21 -13.52
C GLN A 268 -14.36 -25.91 -14.14
N PRO A 269 -13.73 -26.88 -14.84
CA PRO A 269 -12.44 -26.66 -15.47
C PRO A 269 -12.57 -25.64 -16.61
N ILE A 270 -11.81 -24.56 -16.52
CA ILE A 270 -11.73 -23.57 -17.60
C ILE A 270 -10.89 -24.17 -18.73
N PRO A 271 -11.36 -24.12 -19.98
CA PRO A 271 -10.58 -24.59 -21.11
C PRO A 271 -9.26 -23.84 -21.25
N THR A 272 -8.15 -24.56 -21.38
CA THR A 272 -6.80 -24.00 -21.57
C THR A 272 -6.73 -22.96 -22.69
N VAL A 273 -7.53 -23.15 -23.74
CA VAL A 273 -7.64 -22.22 -24.88
C VAL A 273 -8.07 -20.82 -24.43
N LYS A 274 -9.00 -20.67 -23.46
CA LYS A 274 -9.43 -19.38 -22.95
C LYS A 274 -8.28 -18.64 -22.24
N VAL A 275 -7.48 -19.36 -21.44
CA VAL A 275 -6.32 -18.77 -20.76
C VAL A 275 -5.25 -18.35 -21.77
N THR A 276 -4.99 -19.17 -22.79
CA THR A 276 -4.05 -18.84 -23.85
C THR A 276 -4.50 -17.62 -24.67
N GLN A 277 -5.79 -17.54 -25.01
CA GLN A 277 -6.35 -16.39 -25.70
C GLN A 277 -6.22 -15.10 -24.86
N GLN A 278 -6.45 -15.22 -23.55
CA GLN A 278 -6.32 -14.08 -22.65
C GLN A 278 -4.86 -13.60 -22.51
N ILE A 279 -3.89 -14.51 -22.49
CA ILE A 279 -2.45 -14.15 -22.51
C ILE A 279 -2.14 -13.33 -23.78
N VAL A 280 -2.62 -13.76 -24.96
CA VAL A 280 -2.42 -13.02 -26.21
C VAL A 280 -3.11 -11.65 -26.17
N GLU A 281 -4.29 -11.54 -25.56
CA GLU A 281 -4.98 -10.25 -25.43
C GLU A 281 -4.28 -9.32 -24.46
N MET A 282 -3.74 -9.83 -23.37
CA MET A 282 -2.96 -9.06 -22.40
C MET A 282 -1.62 -8.56 -22.97
N GLU A 283 -1.03 -9.30 -23.90
CA GLU A 283 0.14 -8.83 -24.66
C GLU A 283 -0.24 -7.69 -25.59
N LYS A 284 -1.34 -7.82 -26.35
CA LYS A 284 -1.81 -6.77 -27.26
C LYS A 284 -2.18 -5.46 -26.56
N ASN A 285 -2.78 -5.54 -25.38
CA ASN A 285 -3.15 -4.35 -24.61
C ASN A 285 -2.01 -3.81 -23.75
N GLY A 286 -0.84 -4.47 -23.75
CA GLY A 286 0.37 -4.03 -23.06
C GLY A 286 0.40 -4.31 -21.57
N THR A 287 -0.50 -5.13 -21.03
CA THR A 287 -0.47 -5.56 -19.61
C THR A 287 0.74 -6.46 -19.32
N ILE A 288 1.11 -7.30 -20.28
CA ILE A 288 2.31 -8.13 -20.26
C ILE A 288 3.10 -7.87 -21.54
N GLN A 289 4.39 -8.25 -21.54
CA GLN A 289 5.26 -8.17 -22.72
C GLN A 289 5.80 -9.54 -23.07
N TYR A 290 5.85 -9.85 -24.38
CA TYR A 290 6.41 -11.10 -24.88
C TYR A 290 7.59 -10.81 -25.78
N GLU A 291 8.75 -11.34 -25.42
CA GLU A 291 9.99 -11.20 -26.20
C GLU A 291 10.82 -12.49 -26.06
N ASP A 292 11.31 -13.04 -27.15
CA ASP A 292 12.21 -14.20 -27.17
C ASP A 292 11.76 -15.39 -26.29
N LYS A 293 10.46 -15.74 -26.34
CA LYS A 293 9.82 -16.80 -25.53
C LYS A 293 9.74 -16.50 -24.03
N ARG A 294 9.99 -15.27 -23.63
CA ARG A 294 9.88 -14.75 -22.28
C ARG A 294 8.62 -13.91 -22.16
N ILE A 295 7.93 -14.05 -21.05
CA ILE A 295 6.72 -13.28 -20.73
C ILE A 295 7.02 -12.49 -19.47
N TYR A 296 6.90 -11.18 -19.55
CA TYR A 296 7.21 -10.22 -18.50
C TYR A 296 5.96 -9.52 -18.01
N PRO A 297 5.86 -9.19 -16.72
CA PRO A 297 5.04 -8.05 -16.30
C PRO A 297 5.52 -6.80 -17.03
N ALA A 298 4.59 -5.98 -17.53
CA ALA A 298 4.97 -4.77 -18.28
C ALA A 298 5.85 -3.80 -17.46
N SER A 299 5.64 -3.74 -16.14
CA SER A 299 6.43 -2.94 -15.23
C SER A 299 7.90 -3.35 -15.18
N LEU A 300 8.17 -4.66 -15.06
CA LEU A 300 9.54 -5.18 -15.01
C LEU A 300 10.23 -5.09 -16.36
N TYR A 301 9.53 -5.35 -17.47
CA TYR A 301 10.07 -5.16 -18.82
C TYR A 301 10.52 -3.71 -19.04
N LYS A 302 9.65 -2.74 -18.74
CA LYS A 302 10.00 -1.32 -18.84
C LYS A 302 11.15 -0.94 -17.91
N ALA A 303 11.19 -1.50 -16.70
CA ALA A 303 12.26 -1.22 -15.76
C ALA A 303 13.63 -1.69 -16.28
N GLU A 304 13.73 -2.88 -16.88
CA GLU A 304 14.99 -3.34 -17.48
C GLU A 304 15.47 -2.42 -18.61
N TRP A 305 14.57 -1.99 -19.49
CA TRP A 305 14.90 -1.04 -20.56
C TRP A 305 15.36 0.31 -20.01
N GLN A 306 14.64 0.86 -19.04
CA GLN A 306 14.99 2.14 -18.40
C GLN A 306 16.34 2.07 -17.66
N ILE A 307 16.63 0.95 -16.99
CA ILE A 307 17.96 0.71 -16.38
C ILE A 307 19.04 0.74 -17.48
N ALA A 308 18.83 0.02 -18.57
CA ALA A 308 19.80 -0.04 -19.67
C ALA A 308 20.04 1.33 -20.31
N GLU A 309 18.98 2.10 -20.57
CA GLU A 309 19.07 3.45 -21.14
C GLU A 309 19.82 4.41 -20.19
N ASN A 310 19.51 4.39 -18.89
CA ASN A 310 20.18 5.27 -17.93
C ASN A 310 21.65 4.90 -17.71
N LEU A 311 21.97 3.61 -17.61
CA LEU A 311 23.37 3.17 -17.56
C LEU A 311 24.13 3.54 -18.84
N HIS A 312 23.50 3.40 -20.01
CA HIS A 312 24.09 3.84 -21.27
C HIS A 312 24.35 5.35 -21.29
N ARG A 313 23.36 6.16 -20.86
CA ARG A 313 23.51 7.61 -20.71
C ARG A 313 24.68 7.98 -19.80
N LEU A 314 24.80 7.33 -18.65
CA LEU A 314 25.91 7.56 -17.71
C LEU A 314 27.27 7.20 -18.32
N CYS A 315 27.35 6.11 -19.10
CA CYS A 315 28.59 5.70 -19.79
C CYS A 315 29.00 6.64 -20.93
N GLN A 316 28.03 7.32 -21.58
CA GLN A 316 28.33 8.22 -22.71
C GLN A 316 28.87 9.58 -22.30
N ASN A 317 28.68 10.00 -21.07
CA ASN A 317 29.20 11.27 -20.54
C ASN A 317 30.75 11.19 -20.46
N GLN A 318 31.42 11.51 -21.55
CA GLN A 318 32.87 11.59 -21.62
C GLN A 318 33.35 12.93 -21.06
N ASP A 319 33.62 12.99 -19.76
CA ASP A 319 34.63 13.92 -19.29
C ASP A 319 35.99 13.33 -19.69
N GLU A 320 36.77 14.08 -20.45
CA GLU A 320 38.08 13.67 -20.92
C GLU A 320 38.92 13.08 -19.79
N ALA A 321 39.51 11.92 -20.02
CA ALA A 321 40.47 11.27 -19.13
C ALA A 321 41.73 12.17 -18.94
N LYS A 322 41.60 13.27 -18.21
CA LYS A 322 42.63 14.30 -18.08
C LYS A 322 43.75 13.97 -17.10
N ASN A 323 43.71 12.89 -16.31
CA ASN A 323 44.58 12.79 -15.12
C ASN A 323 45.32 11.47 -14.94
N GLY A 324 45.71 10.74 -15.99
CA GLY A 324 46.41 9.45 -15.85
C GLY A 324 47.65 9.50 -14.95
N LYS A 325 48.46 10.56 -15.03
CA LYS A 325 49.65 10.77 -14.22
C LYS A 325 49.26 11.08 -12.75
N GLN A 326 48.23 11.88 -12.54
CA GLN A 326 47.74 12.22 -11.19
C GLN A 326 47.18 10.99 -10.49
N ILE A 327 46.36 10.17 -11.19
CA ILE A 327 45.81 8.91 -10.65
C ILE A 327 46.96 7.96 -10.23
N THR A 328 48.03 7.82 -11.04
CA THR A 328 49.17 7.00 -10.68
C THR A 328 49.82 7.48 -9.38
N THR A 329 50.05 8.78 -9.24
CA THR A 329 50.65 9.37 -8.04
C THR A 329 49.76 9.16 -6.82
N ILE A 330 48.44 9.32 -6.97
CA ILE A 330 47.46 9.08 -5.88
C ILE A 330 47.52 7.61 -5.45
N LEU A 331 47.53 6.67 -6.39
CA LEU A 331 47.57 5.23 -6.06
C LEU A 331 48.86 4.82 -5.38
N GLU A 332 50.02 5.42 -5.75
CA GLU A 332 51.31 5.17 -5.09
C GLU A 332 51.32 5.68 -3.62
N ASN A 333 50.62 6.78 -3.35
CA ASN A 333 50.55 7.38 -2.00
C ASN A 333 49.41 6.82 -1.15
N LEU A 334 48.42 6.15 -1.75
CA LEU A 334 47.24 5.64 -1.08
C LEU A 334 47.51 4.70 0.08
N PRO A 335 48.51 3.76 0.03
CA PRO A 335 48.86 2.92 1.16
C PRO A 335 49.38 3.70 2.37
N VAL A 336 50.10 4.78 2.16
CA VAL A 336 50.62 5.65 3.24
C VAL A 336 49.46 6.41 3.90
N LYS A 337 48.51 6.89 3.11
CA LYS A 337 47.36 7.68 3.56
C LYS A 337 46.35 6.81 4.35
N THR A 338 46.03 5.63 3.82
CA THR A 338 45.02 4.74 4.41
C THR A 338 45.58 3.77 5.45
N GLY A 339 46.90 3.57 5.50
CA GLY A 339 47.55 2.53 6.29
C GLY A 339 47.29 1.11 5.78
N ILE A 340 46.73 0.98 4.57
CA ILE A 340 46.33 -0.32 3.98
C ILE A 340 47.25 -0.63 2.79
N LYS A 341 47.81 -1.83 2.76
CA LYS A 341 48.55 -2.33 1.60
C LYS A 341 47.59 -3.03 0.65
N TYR A 342 47.38 -2.45 -0.51
CA TYR A 342 46.54 -3.02 -1.58
C TYR A 342 47.38 -3.98 -2.44
N ASP A 343 46.78 -5.08 -2.84
CA ASP A 343 47.39 -5.96 -3.84
C ASP A 343 47.20 -5.39 -5.27
N GLU A 344 47.78 -6.03 -6.26
CA GLU A 344 47.73 -5.59 -7.64
C GLU A 344 46.29 -5.53 -8.20
N ILE A 345 45.44 -6.52 -7.86
CA ILE A 345 44.06 -6.62 -8.29
C ILE A 345 43.21 -5.51 -7.63
N GLN A 346 43.42 -5.29 -6.33
CA GLN A 346 42.74 -4.24 -5.60
C GLN A 346 43.14 -2.84 -6.11
N THR A 347 44.42 -2.63 -6.40
CA THR A 347 44.92 -1.36 -6.96
C THR A 347 44.33 -1.11 -8.36
N GLU A 348 44.27 -2.12 -9.22
CA GLU A 348 43.64 -1.98 -10.54
C GLU A 348 42.14 -1.75 -10.44
N ALA A 349 41.45 -2.36 -9.46
CA ALA A 349 40.03 -2.09 -9.21
C ALA A 349 39.80 -0.64 -8.77
N ILE A 350 40.63 -0.09 -7.88
CA ILE A 350 40.55 1.33 -7.46
C ILE A 350 40.80 2.25 -8.68
N LYS A 351 41.82 1.95 -9.49
CA LYS A 351 42.12 2.71 -10.69
C LYS A 351 40.97 2.69 -11.69
N THR A 352 40.36 1.52 -11.90
CA THR A 352 39.20 1.35 -12.80
C THR A 352 38.01 2.19 -12.28
N ALA A 353 37.75 2.22 -10.96
CA ALA A 353 36.71 3.03 -10.38
C ALA A 353 36.93 4.54 -10.63
N LEU A 354 38.17 5.02 -10.58
CA LEU A 354 38.50 6.44 -10.83
C LEU A 354 38.44 6.83 -12.30
N THR A 355 38.51 5.86 -13.21
CA THR A 355 38.55 6.10 -14.67
C THR A 355 37.26 5.72 -15.40
N SER A 356 36.31 5.09 -14.69
CA SER A 356 35.05 4.62 -15.28
C SER A 356 33.87 5.40 -14.69
N LYS A 357 32.89 5.73 -15.52
CA LYS A 357 31.65 6.38 -15.07
C LYS A 357 30.72 5.40 -14.35
N VAL A 358 30.73 4.15 -14.77
CA VAL A 358 29.98 3.05 -14.13
C VAL A 358 30.93 1.87 -13.97
N MET A 359 30.96 1.29 -12.77
CA MET A 359 31.80 0.14 -12.47
C MET A 359 31.02 -0.92 -11.68
N LEU A 360 31.20 -2.17 -12.04
CA LEU A 360 30.75 -3.32 -11.26
C LEU A 360 31.95 -3.99 -10.58
N LEU A 361 31.93 -3.98 -9.24
CA LEU A 361 32.94 -4.68 -8.43
C LEU A 361 32.35 -6.00 -7.91
N THR A 362 32.86 -7.13 -8.41
CA THR A 362 32.44 -8.46 -7.99
C THR A 362 33.55 -9.19 -7.25
N GLY A 363 33.18 -10.10 -6.37
CA GLY A 363 34.15 -10.92 -5.64
C GLY A 363 33.49 -11.73 -4.54
N GLY A 364 34.11 -12.85 -4.17
CA GLY A 364 33.66 -13.71 -3.09
C GLY A 364 33.72 -13.03 -1.71
N PRO A 365 33.21 -13.67 -0.65
CA PRO A 365 33.38 -13.19 0.71
C PRO A 365 34.86 -13.15 1.08
N GLY A 366 35.28 -12.10 1.80
CA GLY A 366 36.70 -11.98 2.25
C GLY A 366 37.71 -11.51 1.21
N THR A 367 37.31 -11.18 -0.03
CA THR A 367 38.25 -10.69 -1.08
C THR A 367 38.63 -9.21 -0.92
N GLY A 368 38.20 -8.54 0.13
CA GLY A 368 38.58 -7.16 0.41
C GLY A 368 37.72 -6.11 -0.31
N LYS A 369 36.48 -6.42 -0.75
CA LYS A 369 35.61 -5.43 -1.41
C LYS A 369 35.45 -4.15 -0.59
N THR A 370 35.22 -4.25 0.71
CA THR A 370 35.11 -3.09 1.61
C THR A 370 36.41 -2.30 1.69
N THR A 371 37.57 -2.99 1.64
CA THR A 371 38.89 -2.36 1.57
C THR A 371 39.07 -1.57 0.27
N ILE A 372 38.63 -2.12 -0.86
CA ILE A 372 38.63 -1.44 -2.15
C ILE A 372 37.71 -0.21 -2.10
N ILE A 373 36.50 -0.31 -1.52
CA ILE A 373 35.58 0.83 -1.35
C ILE A 373 36.25 1.99 -0.59
N LYS A 374 36.95 1.70 0.53
CA LYS A 374 37.71 2.71 1.26
C LYS A 374 38.78 3.35 0.38
N GLY A 375 39.53 2.55 -0.38
CA GLY A 375 40.52 3.04 -1.32
C GLY A 375 39.94 3.92 -2.42
N VAL A 376 38.79 3.55 -2.98
CA VAL A 376 38.07 4.35 -4.01
C VAL A 376 37.65 5.70 -3.41
N VAL A 377 37.05 5.72 -2.22
CA VAL A 377 36.60 6.94 -1.53
C VAL A 377 37.78 7.90 -1.31
N GLU A 378 38.86 7.41 -0.73
CA GLU A 378 40.05 8.23 -0.45
C GLU A 378 40.73 8.76 -1.72
N ALA A 379 40.87 7.91 -2.73
CA ALA A 379 41.51 8.30 -3.98
C ALA A 379 40.61 9.24 -4.81
N PHE A 380 39.29 9.05 -4.80
CA PHE A 380 38.34 9.94 -5.45
C PHE A 380 38.30 11.32 -4.79
N ALA A 381 38.30 11.34 -3.46
CA ALA A 381 38.31 12.58 -2.69
C ALA A 381 39.59 13.40 -2.98
N GLU A 382 40.75 12.75 -3.07
CA GLU A 382 42.02 13.40 -3.41
C GLU A 382 42.01 13.91 -4.86
N LEU A 383 41.51 13.10 -5.80
CA LEU A 383 41.44 13.47 -7.23
C LEU A 383 40.56 14.70 -7.50
N HIS A 384 39.49 14.84 -6.71
CA HIS A 384 38.47 15.90 -6.88
C HIS A 384 38.53 16.98 -5.79
N GLU A 385 39.59 16.98 -4.94
CA GLU A 385 39.77 17.95 -3.85
C GLU A 385 38.59 18.02 -2.88
N ILE A 386 37.97 16.86 -2.58
CA ILE A 386 36.81 16.72 -1.69
C ILE A 386 37.31 16.51 -0.25
N ALA A 387 36.84 17.34 0.67
CA ALA A 387 37.08 17.11 2.09
C ALA A 387 36.21 15.96 2.62
N LEU A 388 36.80 14.95 3.24
CA LEU A 388 36.09 13.77 3.78
C LEU A 388 35.40 14.03 5.14
N ASP A 389 35.29 15.27 5.58
CA ASP A 389 34.52 15.66 6.77
C ASP A 389 33.14 16.17 6.36
N PRO A 390 32.05 15.40 6.58
CA PRO A 390 30.69 15.81 6.20
C PRO A 390 30.23 17.10 6.87
N ASN A 391 30.81 17.48 8.03
CA ASN A 391 30.45 18.71 8.73
C ASN A 391 30.84 19.97 7.98
N GLN A 392 31.73 19.88 7.01
CA GLN A 392 32.11 21.01 6.14
C GLN A 392 31.06 21.32 5.07
N TYR A 393 30.07 20.43 4.88
CA TYR A 393 29.02 20.54 3.84
C TYR A 393 27.63 20.92 4.41
N LYS A 394 27.59 21.79 5.45
CA LYS A 394 26.33 22.15 6.13
C LYS A 394 25.28 22.78 5.22
N GLU A 395 25.70 23.44 4.14
CA GLU A 395 24.83 24.16 3.19
C GLU A 395 24.77 23.49 1.80
N LYS A 396 25.48 22.40 1.59
CA LYS A 396 25.54 21.67 0.31
C LYS A 396 25.47 20.17 0.56
N ALA A 397 24.98 19.43 -0.42
CA ALA A 397 25.02 17.96 -0.35
C ALA A 397 26.47 17.47 -0.28
N PHE A 398 26.71 16.44 0.53
CA PHE A 398 28.01 15.78 0.60
C PHE A 398 28.26 15.01 -0.71
N PRO A 399 29.39 15.24 -1.41
CA PRO A 399 29.58 14.76 -2.76
C PRO A 399 29.71 13.23 -2.91
N ILE A 400 29.98 12.51 -1.82
CA ILE A 400 30.16 11.05 -1.85
C ILE A 400 28.97 10.38 -1.15
N LEU A 401 28.18 9.66 -1.92
CA LEU A 401 26.99 8.97 -1.47
C LEU A 401 27.29 7.47 -1.30
N LEU A 402 27.08 6.97 -0.08
CA LEU A 402 27.26 5.56 0.25
C LEU A 402 25.92 4.94 0.62
N ALA A 403 25.54 3.88 -0.08
CA ALA A 403 24.25 3.22 0.11
C ALA A 403 24.34 1.71 0.12
N ALA A 404 23.34 1.06 0.74
CA ALA A 404 23.17 -0.38 0.72
C ALA A 404 21.65 -0.71 0.80
N PRO A 405 21.22 -1.91 0.39
CA PRO A 405 19.80 -2.29 0.48
C PRO A 405 19.31 -2.43 1.92
N THR A 406 20.18 -2.76 2.87
CA THR A 406 19.81 -2.99 4.27
C THR A 406 20.54 -2.05 5.23
N GLY A 407 19.90 -1.72 6.37
CA GLY A 407 20.52 -0.90 7.41
C GLY A 407 21.79 -1.52 7.99
N ARG A 408 21.87 -2.86 8.07
CA ARG A 408 23.05 -3.60 8.55
C ARG A 408 24.23 -3.45 7.59
N ALA A 409 23.99 -3.54 6.28
CA ALA A 409 25.02 -3.34 5.27
C ALA A 409 25.49 -1.88 5.22
N ALA A 410 24.55 -0.92 5.26
CA ALA A 410 24.89 0.51 5.35
C ALA A 410 25.75 0.84 6.58
N LYS A 411 25.41 0.29 7.75
CA LYS A 411 26.20 0.48 8.96
C LYS A 411 27.63 -0.05 8.81
N ARG A 412 27.82 -1.26 8.25
CA ARG A 412 29.15 -1.82 7.97
C ARG A 412 29.95 -0.96 7.02
N MET A 413 29.31 -0.44 5.96
CA MET A 413 29.96 0.47 5.02
C MET A 413 30.40 1.76 5.71
N SER A 414 29.56 2.35 6.55
CA SER A 414 29.89 3.54 7.34
C SER A 414 31.07 3.30 8.28
N GLU A 415 31.09 2.18 9.01
CA GLU A 415 32.19 1.80 9.91
C GLU A 415 33.51 1.58 9.17
N ALA A 416 33.48 1.08 7.93
CA ALA A 416 34.66 0.80 7.15
C ALA A 416 35.27 2.03 6.46
N THR A 417 34.43 3.00 6.10
CA THR A 417 34.83 4.21 5.36
C THR A 417 34.97 5.43 6.25
N ASP A 418 34.48 5.38 7.49
CA ASP A 418 34.33 6.51 8.41
C ASP A 418 33.42 7.63 7.87
N LEU A 419 32.56 7.29 6.89
CA LEU A 419 31.62 8.23 6.25
C LEU A 419 30.15 7.80 6.48
N PRO A 420 29.20 8.74 6.41
CA PRO A 420 27.80 8.39 6.54
C PRO A 420 27.33 7.53 5.36
N ALA A 421 26.71 6.42 5.66
CA ALA A 421 26.05 5.55 4.69
C ALA A 421 24.58 5.33 5.10
N SER A 422 23.70 5.14 4.13
CA SER A 422 22.28 4.95 4.37
C SER A 422 21.71 3.79 3.57
N THR A 423 20.44 3.43 3.84
CA THR A 423 19.75 2.52 2.94
C THR A 423 19.38 3.24 1.63
N ILE A 424 19.27 2.48 0.52
CA ILE A 424 18.85 3.04 -0.77
C ILE A 424 17.51 3.78 -0.64
N HIS A 425 16.53 3.19 0.05
CA HIS A 425 15.24 3.82 0.30
C HIS A 425 15.38 5.18 1.00
N ARG A 426 16.20 5.24 2.05
CA ARG A 426 16.44 6.50 2.78
C ARG A 426 17.18 7.52 1.93
N LEU A 427 18.14 7.09 1.11
CA LEU A 427 18.87 7.95 0.19
C LEU A 427 17.93 8.61 -0.82
N LEU A 428 17.00 7.82 -1.38
CA LEU A 428 15.98 8.27 -2.32
C LEU A 428 14.79 8.98 -1.66
N GLY A 429 14.74 9.03 -0.33
CA GLY A 429 13.60 9.64 0.41
C GLY A 429 12.31 8.82 0.35
N LEU A 430 12.40 7.53 -0.02
CA LEU A 430 11.25 6.64 -0.12
C LEU A 430 10.80 6.17 1.27
N ASN A 431 9.49 6.23 1.50
CA ASN A 431 8.86 5.58 2.64
C ASN A 431 8.73 4.08 2.34
N GLY A 432 9.25 3.21 3.21
CA GLY A 432 9.31 1.75 2.98
C GLY A 432 7.95 1.03 2.85
N ARG A 433 6.85 1.77 2.74
CA ARG A 433 5.48 1.27 2.54
C ARG A 433 4.96 1.48 1.11
N GLU A 434 5.66 2.27 0.30
CA GLU A 434 5.22 2.62 -1.05
C GLU A 434 6.10 1.93 -2.09
N MET A 435 5.49 1.53 -3.21
CA MET A 435 6.26 1.04 -4.36
C MET A 435 7.22 2.13 -4.84
N PRO A 436 8.49 1.81 -5.11
CA PRO A 436 9.46 2.78 -5.63
C PRO A 436 8.97 3.37 -6.96
N THR A 437 8.65 4.64 -6.99
CA THR A 437 8.26 5.37 -8.20
C THR A 437 9.13 6.60 -8.38
N GLU A 438 9.30 7.03 -9.62
CA GLU A 438 10.05 8.25 -9.97
C GLU A 438 9.46 9.51 -9.33
N LEU A 439 8.13 9.53 -9.14
CA LEU A 439 7.41 10.67 -8.56
C LEU A 439 7.70 10.88 -7.07
N ASN A 440 8.10 9.82 -6.36
CA ASN A 440 8.32 9.84 -4.91
C ASN A 440 9.81 9.87 -4.54
N ALA A 441 10.72 9.69 -5.51
CA ALA A 441 12.16 9.68 -5.29
C ALA A 441 12.74 11.10 -5.37
N LYS A 442 13.78 11.33 -4.58
CA LYS A 442 14.58 12.56 -4.63
C LYS A 442 15.70 12.42 -5.64
N ASP A 443 15.96 13.47 -6.40
CA ASP A 443 17.17 13.57 -7.21
C ASP A 443 18.41 13.50 -6.31
N LEU A 444 19.42 12.76 -6.74
CA LEU A 444 20.65 12.58 -5.99
C LEU A 444 21.67 13.67 -6.36
N GLU A 445 22.04 14.46 -5.37
CA GLU A 445 23.10 15.46 -5.49
C GLU A 445 24.42 14.87 -5.00
N GLY A 446 25.24 14.33 -5.91
CA GLY A 446 26.52 13.73 -5.56
C GLY A 446 27.44 13.58 -6.78
N SER A 447 28.74 13.45 -6.52
CA SER A 447 29.76 13.23 -7.55
C SER A 447 30.16 11.75 -7.65
N LEU A 448 29.98 10.99 -6.56
CA LEU A 448 30.27 9.57 -6.48
C LEU A 448 29.16 8.87 -5.70
N LEU A 449 28.54 7.86 -6.29
CA LEU A 449 27.63 6.95 -5.61
C LEU A 449 28.26 5.55 -5.54
N ILE A 450 28.36 4.98 -4.34
CA ILE A 450 28.78 3.59 -4.13
C ILE A 450 27.62 2.84 -3.48
N VAL A 451 27.22 1.73 -4.08
CA VAL A 451 26.19 0.85 -3.55
C VAL A 451 26.78 -0.52 -3.28
N ASP A 452 26.75 -0.96 -2.02
CA ASP A 452 27.17 -2.29 -1.61
C ASP A 452 25.99 -3.28 -1.61
N GLU A 453 26.27 -4.56 -1.69
CA GLU A 453 25.27 -5.65 -1.66
C GLU A 453 24.17 -5.53 -2.74
N MET A 454 24.53 -5.11 -3.96
CA MET A 454 23.60 -4.93 -5.08
C MET A 454 22.79 -6.18 -5.46
N SER A 455 23.25 -7.37 -5.10
CA SER A 455 22.51 -8.62 -5.32
C SER A 455 21.19 -8.73 -4.55
N MET A 456 20.98 -7.86 -3.55
CA MET A 456 19.74 -7.77 -2.76
C MET A 456 18.79 -6.65 -3.23
N VAL A 457 19.17 -5.92 -4.26
CA VAL A 457 18.37 -4.81 -4.81
C VAL A 457 17.47 -5.34 -5.91
N ASP A 458 16.15 -5.10 -5.77
CA ASP A 458 15.20 -5.47 -6.81
C ASP A 458 15.26 -4.53 -8.02
N THR A 459 14.71 -5.00 -9.14
CA THR A 459 14.77 -4.30 -10.42
C THR A 459 14.09 -2.92 -10.40
N LEU A 460 12.95 -2.79 -9.68
CA LEU A 460 12.21 -1.53 -9.61
C LEU A 460 12.97 -0.48 -8.79
N LEU A 461 13.53 -0.89 -7.64
CA LEU A 461 14.36 0.00 -6.83
C LEU A 461 15.63 0.42 -7.57
N PHE A 462 16.26 -0.51 -8.29
CA PHE A 462 17.46 -0.18 -9.08
C PHE A 462 17.14 0.77 -10.24
N LYS A 463 15.99 0.60 -10.90
CA LYS A 463 15.51 1.52 -11.92
C LYS A 463 15.43 2.95 -11.37
N VAL A 464 14.75 3.13 -10.22
CA VAL A 464 14.62 4.45 -9.59
C VAL A 464 15.98 5.03 -9.22
N LEU A 465 16.88 4.22 -8.67
CA LEU A 465 18.21 4.65 -8.27
C LEU A 465 19.05 5.18 -9.43
N VAL A 466 18.98 4.55 -10.62
CA VAL A 466 19.78 5.00 -11.78
C VAL A 466 19.13 6.16 -12.55
N GLN A 467 17.86 6.48 -12.25
CA GLN A 467 17.15 7.63 -12.78
C GLN A 467 17.38 8.88 -11.95
N SER A 468 17.47 8.74 -10.62
CA SER A 468 17.75 9.81 -9.66
C SER A 468 19.17 10.32 -9.75
#